data_6a115e0a67809d1698f3947afcfc7444
#
_entry.id   6a115e0a67809d1698f3947afcfc7444
#
_cell.length_a   1.000
_cell.length_b   1.000
_cell.length_c   1.000
_cell.angle_alpha   90.00
_cell.angle_beta   90.00
_cell.angle_gamma   90.00
#
_symmetry.space_group_name_H-M   'P 1'
#
loop_
_entity.id
_entity.type
_entity.pdbx_description
1 polymer ?
#
loop_
_entity_poly.entity_id
_entity_poly.type
_entity_poly.pdbx_seq_one_letter_code
_entity_poly.pdbx_strand_id
1 'polypeptide(L)'
;MSLTIPTLGVAGALHAQSESDVVASSVLDESTSSTLPTGSEATNDASSSGAADAIARLYIPRLSSRVWGLPILPGTSEIELARGVGHFPESALPQNEGNFALFGHRTTHLKPFYSINSLKVGDEIFVETRERWYVYTLRTSKIVRPSDVWVATNTRYWALKVPREESYRVITLITCEPLFSVAKRWVWWGELSGVFPVGTLPPTLRKTPTGPTFVQRIQFLTARA
;
A
#
# COMPACT_ATOMS: atom_id res chain seq x y z
N MET A 1 43.30 28.61 -25.59
CA MET A 1 43.70 27.24 -25.23
C MET A 1 42.52 26.35 -25.40
N SER A 2 42.50 25.65 -26.52
CA SER A 2 41.45 24.68 -26.88
C SER A 2 41.70 23.37 -26.16
N LEU A 3 40.64 22.74 -25.64
CA LEU A 3 40.70 21.36 -25.19
C LEU A 3 39.56 20.57 -25.83
N THR A 4 40.00 19.65 -26.60
CA THR A 4 39.35 18.72 -27.49
C THR A 4 38.60 17.63 -26.71
N ILE A 5 37.40 17.30 -27.18
CA ILE A 5 36.62 16.15 -26.74
C ILE A 5 36.98 14.93 -27.60
N PRO A 6 37.18 13.74 -27.07
CA PRO A 6 37.20 12.53 -27.88
C PRO A 6 35.85 11.85 -27.91
N THR A 7 35.36 11.66 -29.11
CA THR A 7 34.28 10.76 -29.53
C THR A 7 34.84 9.34 -29.70
N LEU A 8 34.18 8.35 -29.16
CA LEU A 8 34.25 6.94 -29.62
C LEU A 8 32.84 6.36 -29.30
N GLY A 9 32.10 5.78 -30.16
CA GLY A 9 32.40 4.91 -31.29
C GLY A 9 31.48 3.73 -31.18
N VAL A 10 30.53 3.64 -32.11
CA VAL A 10 29.43 2.69 -32.30
C VAL A 10 29.97 1.31 -32.71
N ALA A 11 29.33 0.26 -32.24
CA ALA A 11 29.06 -1.02 -32.96
C ALA A 11 28.16 -1.86 -32.01
N GLY A 12 26.95 -2.30 -32.28
CA GLY A 12 26.44 -2.87 -33.52
C GLY A 12 26.58 -4.38 -33.48
N ALA A 13 25.54 -5.11 -33.12
CA ALA A 13 25.25 -6.42 -33.72
C ALA A 13 23.84 -6.92 -33.33
N LEU A 14 22.98 -6.92 -34.30
CA LEU A 14 21.79 -7.75 -34.42
C LEU A 14 22.19 -9.22 -34.54
N HIS A 15 21.44 -10.12 -33.92
CA HIS A 15 21.13 -11.41 -34.55
C HIS A 15 19.76 -11.91 -34.12
N ALA A 16 19.06 -12.29 -35.15
CA ALA A 16 17.68 -12.74 -35.22
C ALA A 16 17.57 -14.25 -35.13
N GLN A 17 16.37 -14.70 -34.78
CA GLN A 17 15.64 -15.89 -35.27
C GLN A 17 16.17 -17.30 -34.97
N SER A 18 15.30 -18.16 -34.45
CA SER A 18 14.67 -19.22 -35.24
C SER A 18 13.52 -19.89 -34.48
N GLU A 19 12.42 -19.99 -35.20
CA GLU A 19 11.26 -20.86 -34.99
C GLU A 19 11.62 -22.34 -35.20
N SER A 20 10.87 -23.20 -34.57
CA SER A 20 10.37 -24.51 -35.11
C SER A 20 9.58 -25.17 -33.99
N ASP A 21 8.31 -25.28 -33.98
CA ASP A 21 7.34 -26.11 -34.73
C ASP A 21 7.39 -27.61 -34.42
N VAL A 22 6.16 -28.09 -34.05
CA VAL A 22 5.49 -29.39 -34.37
C VAL A 22 5.90 -30.56 -33.47
N VAL A 23 5.02 -31.34 -32.91
CA VAL A 23 3.80 -32.05 -33.32
C VAL A 23 3.05 -32.64 -32.14
N ALA A 24 1.76 -32.77 -32.34
CA ALA A 24 0.80 -33.51 -31.52
C ALA A 24 0.98 -35.05 -31.63
N SER A 25 0.52 -35.76 -30.61
CA SER A 25 -0.27 -36.99 -30.82
C SER A 25 -0.87 -37.52 -29.53
N SER A 26 -2.17 -37.52 -29.50
CA SER A 26 -3.16 -38.40 -28.94
C SER A 26 -2.72 -39.78 -28.45
N VAL A 27 -3.31 -40.27 -27.35
CA VAL A 27 -4.12 -41.50 -27.31
C VAL A 27 -4.96 -41.53 -26.04
N LEU A 28 -6.20 -41.94 -26.20
CA LEU A 28 -7.27 -42.22 -25.25
C LEU A 28 -6.95 -43.50 -24.42
N ASP A 29 -7.43 -43.59 -23.18
CA ASP A 29 -8.45 -44.56 -22.74
C ASP A 29 -8.48 -44.63 -21.22
N GLU A 30 -9.57 -44.56 -20.71
CA GLU A 30 -10.68 -45.32 -20.10
C GLU A 30 -10.60 -45.50 -18.58
N SER A 31 -11.69 -45.02 -18.02
CA SER A 31 -12.56 -45.58 -16.95
C SER A 31 -11.97 -46.22 -15.68
N THR A 32 -12.35 -45.66 -14.56
CA THR A 32 -13.26 -46.30 -13.60
C THR A 32 -13.64 -45.36 -12.45
N SER A 33 -14.90 -45.09 -12.34
CA SER A 33 -15.86 -45.29 -11.25
C SER A 33 -15.54 -44.78 -9.83
N SER A 34 -16.38 -43.82 -9.44
CA SER A 34 -17.14 -43.79 -8.16
C SER A 34 -16.36 -43.58 -6.85
N THR A 35 -16.50 -42.41 -6.26
CA THR A 35 -17.27 -42.23 -5.01
C THR A 35 -17.30 -40.73 -4.65
N LEU A 36 -18.48 -40.13 -4.58
CA LEU A 36 -18.74 -38.87 -3.90
C LEU A 36 -18.68 -39.09 -2.40
N PRO A 37 -18.02 -38.22 -1.63
CA PRO A 37 -18.49 -37.90 -0.29
C PRO A 37 -19.24 -36.57 -0.31
N THR A 38 -20.46 -36.69 0.08
CA THR A 38 -21.40 -35.67 0.48
C THR A 38 -20.83 -34.78 1.58
N GLY A 39 -20.99 -33.46 1.38
CA GLY A 39 -21.15 -32.51 2.47
C GLY A 39 -19.91 -32.18 3.30
N SER A 40 -19.32 -31.04 3.00
CA SER A 40 -18.74 -30.21 4.04
C SER A 40 -19.05 -28.75 3.70
N GLU A 41 -19.73 -28.14 4.63
CA GLU A 41 -20.15 -26.75 4.63
C GLU A 41 -18.99 -25.84 4.24
N ALA A 42 -19.22 -25.02 3.24
CA ALA A 42 -18.39 -23.86 2.95
C ALA A 42 -18.54 -22.88 4.11
N THR A 43 -17.73 -23.05 5.15
CA THR A 43 -17.55 -22.02 6.16
C THR A 43 -16.92 -20.81 5.49
N ASN A 44 -17.61 -19.69 5.55
CA ASN A 44 -17.19 -18.38 5.13
C ASN A 44 -15.95 -17.92 5.94
N ASP A 45 -14.77 -18.37 5.56
CA ASP A 45 -13.51 -18.01 6.23
C ASP A 45 -12.68 -16.99 5.42
N ALA A 46 -13.35 -16.21 4.56
CA ALA A 46 -12.69 -15.13 3.81
C ALA A 46 -12.34 -13.91 4.68
N SER A 47 -12.83 -13.87 5.93
CA SER A 47 -12.64 -12.69 6.81
C SER A 47 -11.42 -12.76 7.72
N SER A 48 -10.86 -13.94 7.98
CA SER A 48 -9.74 -14.12 8.93
C SER A 48 -8.35 -14.10 8.26
N SER A 49 -8.26 -14.55 7.01
CA SER A 49 -6.98 -14.66 6.29
C SER A 49 -6.32 -13.30 6.00
N GLY A 50 -7.11 -12.23 5.80
CA GLY A 50 -6.58 -10.88 5.53
C GLY A 50 -5.89 -10.20 6.70
N ALA A 51 -6.22 -10.59 7.93
CA ALA A 51 -5.63 -10.00 9.13
C ALA A 51 -4.30 -10.68 9.52
N ALA A 52 -4.10 -11.94 9.14
CA ALA A 52 -2.90 -12.71 9.51
C ALA A 52 -1.63 -12.20 8.83
N ASP A 53 -1.73 -11.72 7.58
CA ASP A 53 -0.59 -11.29 6.78
C ASP A 53 -0.33 -9.76 6.87
N ALA A 54 -1.17 -9.03 7.58
CA ALA A 54 -1.03 -7.58 7.70
C ALA A 54 0.21 -7.19 8.50
N ILE A 55 1.04 -6.31 7.94
CA ILE A 55 2.21 -5.74 8.61
C ILE A 55 1.83 -4.64 9.60
N ALA A 56 0.69 -3.99 9.37
CA ALA A 56 0.16 -2.90 10.19
C ALA A 56 -1.33 -2.68 9.88
N ARG A 57 -1.95 -1.72 10.59
CA ARG A 57 -3.31 -1.23 10.34
C ARG A 57 -3.32 0.27 10.11
N LEU A 58 -4.15 0.71 9.19
CA LEU A 58 -4.29 2.11 8.81
C LEU A 58 -5.58 2.70 9.36
N TYR A 59 -5.46 3.90 9.95
CA TYR A 59 -6.60 4.69 10.40
C TYR A 59 -6.47 6.11 9.86
N ILE A 60 -7.50 6.57 9.17
CA ILE A 60 -7.59 7.94 8.65
C ILE A 60 -8.93 8.53 9.11
N PRO A 61 -8.97 9.35 10.15
CA PRO A 61 -10.21 9.86 10.72
C PRO A 61 -11.15 10.51 9.70
N ARG A 62 -10.62 11.30 8.79
CA ARG A 62 -11.42 11.93 7.72
C ARG A 62 -12.01 10.92 6.73
N LEU A 63 -11.41 9.74 6.61
CA LEU A 63 -11.89 8.64 5.78
C LEU A 63 -12.40 7.47 6.61
N SER A 64 -12.86 7.72 7.84
CA SER A 64 -13.16 6.68 8.85
C SER A 64 -14.22 5.66 8.42
N SER A 65 -15.12 6.01 7.50
CA SER A 65 -16.09 5.07 6.93
C SER A 65 -15.46 3.94 6.11
N ARG A 66 -14.23 4.11 5.65
CA ARG A 66 -13.50 3.17 4.80
C ARG A 66 -12.13 2.79 5.34
N VAL A 67 -11.47 3.69 6.06
CA VAL A 67 -10.08 3.53 6.52
C VAL A 67 -10.04 3.63 8.04
N TRP A 68 -10.56 2.57 8.68
CA TRP A 68 -10.55 2.45 10.14
C TRP A 68 -10.12 1.04 10.55
N GLY A 69 -8.84 0.89 10.91
CA GLY A 69 -8.23 -0.41 11.17
C GLY A 69 -8.01 -1.24 9.91
N LEU A 70 -7.95 -0.58 8.76
CA LEU A 70 -7.77 -1.26 7.47
C LEU A 70 -6.40 -1.93 7.42
N PRO A 71 -6.30 -3.21 7.04
CA PRO A 71 -5.01 -3.90 6.97
C PRO A 71 -4.09 -3.25 5.94
N ILE A 72 -2.80 -3.14 6.31
CA ILE A 72 -1.70 -2.82 5.42
C ILE A 72 -0.99 -4.13 5.11
N LEU A 73 -0.99 -4.53 3.84
CA LEU A 73 -0.45 -5.81 3.37
C LEU A 73 0.91 -5.60 2.70
N PRO A 74 1.84 -6.57 2.80
CA PRO A 74 3.12 -6.50 2.12
C PRO A 74 2.93 -6.73 0.61
N GLY A 75 3.21 -5.73 -0.22
CA GLY A 75 3.03 -5.80 -1.67
C GLY A 75 1.94 -4.87 -2.19
N THR A 76 1.90 -4.73 -3.50
CA THR A 76 0.97 -3.84 -4.21
C THR A 76 0.32 -4.54 -5.41
N SER A 77 0.28 -5.87 -5.39
CA SER A 77 -0.45 -6.64 -6.40
C SER A 77 -1.96 -6.51 -6.19
N GLU A 78 -2.72 -6.97 -7.16
CA GLU A 78 -4.19 -6.94 -7.08
C GLU A 78 -4.72 -7.75 -5.88
N ILE A 79 -3.99 -8.79 -5.47
CA ILE A 79 -4.38 -9.65 -4.33
C ILE A 79 -4.34 -8.83 -3.02
N GLU A 80 -3.26 -8.09 -2.75
CA GLU A 80 -3.14 -7.24 -1.57
C GLU A 80 -4.12 -6.08 -1.62
N LEU A 81 -4.19 -5.40 -2.77
CA LEU A 81 -5.04 -4.22 -2.94
C LEU A 81 -6.54 -4.53 -2.86
N ALA A 82 -6.97 -5.75 -3.17
CA ALA A 82 -8.35 -6.19 -2.98
C ALA A 82 -8.73 -6.32 -1.50
N ARG A 83 -7.76 -6.57 -0.62
CA ARG A 83 -7.96 -6.89 0.82
C ARG A 83 -7.68 -5.70 1.74
N GLY A 84 -6.98 -4.68 1.26
CA GLY A 84 -6.59 -3.54 2.08
C GLY A 84 -5.86 -2.47 1.31
N VAL A 85 -4.87 -1.86 1.96
CA VAL A 85 -3.85 -1.05 1.30
C VAL A 85 -2.56 -1.85 1.21
N GLY A 86 -1.83 -1.67 0.12
CA GLY A 86 -0.58 -2.36 -0.15
C GLY A 86 0.62 -1.48 0.23
N HIS A 87 1.57 -2.03 0.97
CA HIS A 87 2.88 -1.42 1.19
C HIS A 87 3.77 -1.68 -0.02
N PHE A 88 4.38 -0.63 -0.57
CA PHE A 88 5.34 -0.76 -1.66
C PHE A 88 6.64 -1.37 -1.13
N PRO A 89 7.05 -2.57 -1.59
CA PRO A 89 8.15 -3.33 -0.97
C PRO A 89 9.50 -2.62 -0.93
N GLU A 90 9.76 -1.75 -1.93
CA GLU A 90 11.01 -0.99 -2.06
C GLU A 90 11.00 0.29 -1.22
N SER A 91 9.92 0.55 -0.49
CA SER A 91 9.81 1.70 0.41
C SER A 91 10.09 1.30 1.87
N ALA A 92 10.32 2.31 2.71
CA ALA A 92 10.61 2.08 4.13
C ALA A 92 9.40 1.51 4.89
N LEU A 93 9.64 0.80 5.98
CA LEU A 93 8.64 0.45 6.98
C LEU A 93 8.42 1.63 7.96
N PRO A 94 7.29 1.69 8.69
CA PRO A 94 6.99 2.83 9.55
C PRO A 94 8.00 3.08 10.68
N GLN A 95 8.72 2.03 11.11
CA GLN A 95 9.77 2.15 12.13
C GLN A 95 11.10 2.68 11.58
N ASN A 96 11.31 2.64 10.28
CA ASN A 96 12.54 3.01 9.63
C ASN A 96 12.51 4.46 9.13
N GLU A 97 13.67 5.03 8.93
CA GLU A 97 13.82 6.27 8.19
C GLU A 97 13.51 6.04 6.71
N GLY A 98 12.94 7.03 6.07
CA GLY A 98 12.57 6.98 4.66
C GLY A 98 11.09 7.23 4.40
N ASN A 99 10.65 6.79 3.26
CA ASN A 99 9.28 6.94 2.78
C ASN A 99 8.51 5.63 2.95
N PHE A 100 7.49 5.63 3.78
CA PHE A 100 6.54 4.53 3.92
C PHE A 100 5.41 4.72 2.92
N ALA A 101 5.50 4.06 1.76
CA ALA A 101 4.57 4.25 0.65
C ALA A 101 3.44 3.20 0.64
N LEU A 102 2.21 3.70 0.59
CA LEU A 102 0.99 2.91 0.60
C LEU A 102 0.16 3.16 -0.66
N PHE A 103 -0.23 2.07 -1.31
CA PHE A 103 -1.15 2.07 -2.43
C PHE A 103 -2.53 1.59 -2.02
N GLY A 104 -3.57 2.18 -2.57
CA GLY A 104 -4.94 1.75 -2.33
C GLY A 104 -5.84 2.07 -3.51
N HIS A 105 -6.81 1.20 -3.75
CA HIS A 105 -7.82 1.42 -4.77
C HIS A 105 -8.66 2.66 -4.50
N ARG A 106 -9.07 3.33 -5.57
CA ARG A 106 -9.99 4.46 -5.47
C ARG A 106 -11.45 4.06 -5.73
N THR A 107 -11.68 3.18 -6.70
CA THR A 107 -13.03 2.87 -7.17
C THR A 107 -13.40 1.38 -7.16
N THR A 108 -12.41 0.50 -6.96
CA THR A 108 -12.61 -0.96 -6.93
C THR A 108 -12.42 -1.54 -5.53
N HIS A 109 -12.90 -2.75 -5.30
CA HIS A 109 -12.81 -3.51 -4.05
C HIS A 109 -13.29 -2.70 -2.83
N LEU A 110 -12.47 -2.58 -1.80
CA LEU A 110 -12.79 -1.82 -0.58
C LEU A 110 -12.81 -0.30 -0.78
N LYS A 111 -12.28 0.20 -1.89
CA LYS A 111 -12.23 1.64 -2.24
C LYS A 111 -11.68 2.52 -1.10
N PRO A 112 -10.56 2.14 -0.47
CA PRO A 112 -10.08 2.84 0.73
C PRO A 112 -9.85 4.33 0.46
N PHE A 113 -9.35 4.67 -0.71
CA PHE A 113 -9.02 6.04 -1.08
C PHE A 113 -10.05 6.72 -2.00
N TYR A 114 -11.32 6.25 -1.98
CA TYR A 114 -12.39 6.86 -2.78
C TYR A 114 -12.49 8.37 -2.57
N SER A 115 -12.49 8.80 -1.32
CA SER A 115 -12.62 10.21 -0.92
C SER A 115 -11.27 10.86 -0.56
N ILE A 116 -10.18 10.42 -1.16
CA ILE A 116 -8.83 10.97 -0.88
C ILE A 116 -8.74 12.49 -1.12
N ASN A 117 -9.57 12.99 -2.02
CA ASN A 117 -9.71 14.43 -2.31
C ASN A 117 -10.30 15.25 -1.14
N SER A 118 -10.90 14.60 -0.15
CA SER A 118 -11.38 15.29 1.05
C SER A 118 -10.29 15.52 2.10
N LEU A 119 -9.14 14.86 1.98
CA LEU A 119 -8.00 15.06 2.87
C LEU A 119 -7.49 16.50 2.77
N LYS A 120 -6.95 16.99 3.89
CA LYS A 120 -6.41 18.34 4.03
C LYS A 120 -5.04 18.32 4.67
N VAL A 121 -4.25 19.34 4.41
CA VAL A 121 -3.02 19.61 5.17
C VAL A 121 -3.38 19.71 6.65
N GLY A 122 -2.59 19.07 7.50
CA GLY A 122 -2.83 18.96 8.94
C GLY A 122 -3.66 17.75 9.37
N ASP A 123 -4.30 17.01 8.45
CA ASP A 123 -4.95 15.75 8.81
C ASP A 123 -3.92 14.73 9.30
N GLU A 124 -4.31 13.96 10.31
CA GLU A 124 -3.45 12.93 10.87
C GLU A 124 -3.79 11.54 10.32
N ILE A 125 -2.75 10.80 10.03
CA ILE A 125 -2.77 9.40 9.61
C ILE A 125 -2.15 8.57 10.72
N PHE A 126 -2.84 7.51 11.14
CA PHE A 126 -2.35 6.63 12.19
C PHE A 126 -2.06 5.25 11.61
N VAL A 127 -0.88 4.76 11.93
CA VAL A 127 -0.43 3.42 11.56
C VAL A 127 -0.16 2.64 12.83
N GLU A 128 -0.91 1.58 13.06
CA GLU A 128 -0.76 0.67 14.18
C GLU A 128 0.04 -0.55 13.74
N THR A 129 1.21 -0.75 14.31
CA THR A 129 1.99 -1.98 14.19
C THR A 129 1.74 -2.88 15.40
N ARG A 130 2.42 -4.01 15.51
CA ARG A 130 2.34 -4.89 16.69
C ARG A 130 2.86 -4.21 17.96
N GLU A 131 3.77 -3.26 17.82
CA GLU A 131 4.51 -2.68 18.94
C GLU A 131 4.14 -1.22 19.19
N ARG A 132 3.86 -0.46 18.14
CA ARG A 132 3.76 1.00 18.19
C ARG A 132 2.68 1.56 17.29
N TRP A 133 2.21 2.74 17.70
CA TRP A 133 1.48 3.66 16.86
C TRP A 133 2.45 4.68 16.26
N TYR A 134 2.33 4.91 14.96
CA TYR A 134 3.00 5.98 14.23
C TYR A 134 1.94 6.97 13.77
N VAL A 135 2.14 8.23 14.10
CA VAL A 135 1.24 9.32 13.72
C VAL A 135 1.94 10.19 12.71
N TYR A 136 1.32 10.37 11.55
CA TYR A 136 1.83 11.23 10.49
C TYR A 136 0.87 12.37 10.27
N THR A 137 1.39 13.59 10.10
CA THR A 137 0.60 14.78 9.75
C THR A 137 0.77 15.09 8.27
N LEU A 138 -0.33 15.15 7.53
CA LEU A 138 -0.31 15.46 6.09
C LEU A 138 0.19 16.88 5.83
N ARG A 139 1.11 17.02 4.86
CA ARG A 139 1.77 18.28 4.53
C ARG A 139 1.41 18.81 3.15
N THR A 140 1.32 17.94 2.17
CA THR A 140 1.09 18.35 0.78
C THR A 140 0.52 17.22 -0.06
N SER A 141 -0.08 17.58 -1.19
CA SER A 141 -0.55 16.60 -2.18
C SER A 141 -0.24 17.05 -3.60
N LYS A 142 -0.20 16.09 -4.51
CA LYS A 142 0.01 16.36 -5.94
C LYS A 142 -0.63 15.29 -6.79
N ILE A 143 -1.06 15.68 -7.99
CA ILE A 143 -1.44 14.73 -9.05
C ILE A 143 -0.23 14.54 -9.96
N VAL A 144 0.18 13.29 -10.16
CA VAL A 144 1.37 12.90 -10.92
C VAL A 144 1.01 11.87 -11.99
N ARG A 145 1.95 11.57 -12.90
CA ARG A 145 1.78 10.50 -13.89
C ARG A 145 2.02 9.13 -13.24
N PRO A 146 1.47 8.03 -13.79
CA PRO A 146 1.76 6.68 -13.31
C PRO A 146 3.24 6.30 -13.37
N SER A 147 4.00 6.89 -14.31
CA SER A 147 5.43 6.71 -14.47
C SER A 147 6.30 7.46 -13.45
N ASP A 148 5.70 8.33 -12.64
CA ASP A 148 6.42 9.09 -11.62
C ASP A 148 6.65 8.25 -10.36
N VAL A 149 7.34 7.10 -10.50
CA VAL A 149 7.58 6.12 -9.42
C VAL A 149 8.40 6.67 -8.25
N TRP A 150 9.13 7.75 -8.46
CA TRP A 150 9.89 8.44 -7.43
C TRP A 150 9.05 8.85 -6.22
N VAL A 151 7.75 9.03 -6.39
CA VAL A 151 6.83 9.37 -5.29
C VAL A 151 6.75 8.26 -4.22
N ALA A 152 6.97 7.02 -4.60
CA ALA A 152 6.95 5.88 -3.70
C ALA A 152 8.32 5.56 -3.09
N THR A 153 9.42 5.89 -3.79
CA THR A 153 10.78 5.51 -3.39
C THR A 153 11.52 6.60 -2.63
N ASN A 154 11.69 7.78 -3.21
CA ASN A 154 12.47 8.86 -2.61
C ASN A 154 11.75 10.21 -2.72
N THR A 155 10.98 10.54 -1.70
CA THR A 155 10.12 11.73 -1.68
C THR A 155 10.76 12.92 -0.98
N ARG A 156 11.94 12.73 -0.40
CA ARG A 156 12.58 13.62 0.56
C ARG A 156 12.60 15.10 0.18
N TYR A 157 13.00 15.40 -1.05
CA TYR A 157 13.27 16.76 -1.46
C TYR A 157 12.10 17.51 -2.02
N TRP A 158 11.30 16.83 -2.79
CA TRP A 158 10.35 17.47 -3.68
C TRP A 158 9.04 17.81 -3.00
N ALA A 159 8.56 16.92 -2.13
CA ALA A 159 7.26 17.07 -1.53
C ALA A 159 7.30 17.86 -0.22
N LEU A 160 8.29 17.63 0.62
CA LEU A 160 8.30 18.12 2.00
C LEU A 160 9.35 19.19 2.28
N LYS A 161 10.26 19.45 1.33
CA LYS A 161 11.35 20.42 1.49
C LYS A 161 12.24 20.16 2.74
N VAL A 162 12.35 18.90 3.12
CA VAL A 162 13.17 18.48 4.27
C VAL A 162 14.65 18.58 3.89
N PRO A 163 15.53 19.17 4.72
CA PRO A 163 16.96 19.21 4.48
C PRO A 163 17.58 17.82 4.31
N ARG A 164 18.61 17.74 3.49
CA ARG A 164 19.23 16.45 3.09
C ARG A 164 19.89 15.73 4.27
N GLU A 165 20.38 16.47 5.21
CA GLU A 165 21.13 16.00 6.37
C GLU A 165 20.24 15.51 7.52
N GLU A 166 18.95 15.83 7.49
CA GLU A 166 18.02 15.42 8.53
C GLU A 166 17.45 14.03 8.25
N SER A 167 17.38 13.21 9.28
CA SER A 167 16.63 11.96 9.24
C SER A 167 15.15 12.25 9.02
N TYR A 168 14.49 11.48 8.17
CA TYR A 168 13.10 11.73 7.86
C TYR A 168 12.29 10.43 7.87
N ARG A 169 11.06 10.55 8.31
CA ARG A 169 10.05 9.50 8.23
C ARG A 169 8.79 10.09 7.62
N VAL A 170 8.48 9.62 6.43
CA VAL A 170 7.39 10.14 5.61
C VAL A 170 6.42 9.00 5.31
N ILE A 171 5.12 9.31 5.31
CA ILE A 171 4.11 8.45 4.73
C ILE A 171 3.70 9.00 3.37
N THR A 172 3.51 8.12 2.39
CA THR A 172 2.95 8.47 1.09
C THR A 172 1.71 7.64 0.83
N LEU A 173 0.58 8.29 0.56
CA LEU A 173 -0.66 7.63 0.13
C LEU A 173 -0.83 7.84 -1.36
N ILE A 174 -1.04 6.75 -2.11
CA ILE A 174 -1.09 6.77 -3.59
C ILE A 174 -2.37 6.07 -4.06
N THR A 175 -3.10 6.72 -4.96
CA THR A 175 -4.27 6.14 -5.60
C THR A 175 -4.46 6.64 -7.02
N CYS A 176 -5.39 6.04 -7.77
CA CYS A 176 -5.71 6.43 -9.13
C CYS A 176 -6.45 7.78 -9.20
N GLU A 177 -6.24 8.54 -10.29
CA GLU A 177 -6.89 9.81 -10.61
C GLU A 177 -7.11 9.91 -12.12
N PRO A 178 -8.24 10.47 -12.61
CA PRO A 178 -9.49 10.76 -11.89
C PRO A 178 -10.26 9.50 -11.49
N LEU A 179 -11.40 9.66 -10.83
CA LEU A 179 -12.32 8.55 -10.53
C LEU A 179 -12.62 7.74 -11.79
N PHE A 180 -12.61 6.41 -11.67
CA PHE A 180 -12.83 5.45 -12.76
C PHE A 180 -11.77 5.49 -13.88
N SER A 181 -10.58 6.06 -13.59
CA SER A 181 -9.48 6.15 -14.54
C SER A 181 -8.15 5.83 -13.87
N VAL A 182 -7.19 5.32 -14.65
CA VAL A 182 -5.81 5.06 -14.21
C VAL A 182 -4.81 6.03 -14.82
N ALA A 183 -5.30 7.10 -15.46
CA ALA A 183 -4.48 8.04 -16.24
C ALA A 183 -3.44 8.78 -15.40
N LYS A 184 -3.74 9.02 -14.12
CA LYS A 184 -2.87 9.74 -13.18
C LYS A 184 -2.89 9.07 -11.82
N ARG A 185 -2.07 9.60 -10.89
CA ARG A 185 -2.05 9.23 -9.48
C ARG A 185 -2.28 10.45 -8.62
N TRP A 186 -3.18 10.35 -7.64
CA TRP A 186 -3.27 11.32 -6.55
C TRP A 186 -2.37 10.85 -5.42
N VAL A 187 -1.47 11.72 -5.01
CA VAL A 187 -0.48 11.43 -3.97
C VAL A 187 -0.63 12.43 -2.84
N TRP A 188 -0.62 11.94 -1.61
CA TRP A 188 -0.49 12.70 -0.38
C TRP A 188 0.78 12.31 0.35
N TRP A 189 1.44 13.28 0.92
CA TRP A 189 2.60 13.08 1.77
C TRP A 189 2.37 13.65 3.16
N GLY A 190 2.83 12.93 4.19
CA GLY A 190 2.81 13.34 5.58
C GLY A 190 4.13 13.05 6.26
N GLU A 191 4.47 13.86 7.25
CA GLU A 191 5.65 13.69 8.10
C GLU A 191 5.27 13.01 9.41
N LEU A 192 6.16 12.17 9.94
CA LEU A 192 5.99 11.58 11.27
C LEU A 192 5.94 12.69 12.32
N SER A 193 4.86 12.73 13.10
CA SER A 193 4.62 13.71 14.14
C SER A 193 4.56 13.10 15.54
N GLY A 194 4.49 11.78 15.67
CA GLY A 194 4.47 11.11 16.96
C GLY A 194 4.61 9.60 16.88
N VAL A 195 5.16 9.01 17.95
CA VAL A 195 5.26 7.56 18.14
C VAL A 195 4.79 7.24 19.55
N PHE A 196 3.88 6.27 19.69
CA PHE A 196 3.30 5.86 20.96
C PHE A 196 3.38 4.34 21.10
N PRO A 197 3.51 3.80 22.31
CA PRO A 197 3.45 2.35 22.52
C PRO A 197 2.04 1.80 22.19
N VAL A 198 1.97 0.57 21.69
CA VAL A 198 0.70 -0.15 21.54
C VAL A 198 0.03 -0.26 22.92
N GLY A 199 -1.30 -0.20 22.99
CA GLY A 199 -2.03 -0.09 24.26
C GLY A 199 -2.28 1.34 24.73
N THR A 200 -1.53 2.32 24.23
CA THR A 200 -1.78 3.75 24.45
C THR A 200 -2.28 4.38 23.16
N LEU A 201 -3.58 4.68 23.08
CA LEU A 201 -4.11 5.38 21.91
C LEU A 201 -3.50 6.77 21.77
N PRO A 202 -3.08 7.17 20.57
CA PRO A 202 -2.66 8.55 20.31
C PRO A 202 -3.73 9.57 20.78
N PRO A 203 -3.35 10.70 21.37
CA PRO A 203 -4.30 11.64 22.00
C PRO A 203 -5.38 12.15 21.04
N THR A 204 -5.02 12.42 19.80
CA THR A 204 -5.92 12.91 18.77
C THR A 204 -6.88 11.82 18.26
N LEU A 205 -6.42 10.57 18.19
CA LEU A 205 -7.27 9.44 17.81
C LEU A 205 -8.35 9.17 18.88
N ARG A 206 -8.06 9.41 20.15
CA ARG A 206 -9.04 9.29 21.25
C ARG A 206 -10.21 10.25 21.12
N LYS A 207 -9.98 11.43 20.53
CA LYS A 207 -10.97 12.50 20.38
C LYS A 207 -11.83 12.35 19.12
N THR A 208 -11.58 11.34 18.28
CA THR A 208 -12.30 11.16 17.03
C THR A 208 -13.68 10.52 17.28
N PRO A 209 -14.80 11.21 16.95
CA PRO A 209 -16.16 10.73 17.30
C PRO A 209 -16.59 9.49 16.52
N THR A 210 -15.98 9.23 15.38
CA THR A 210 -16.40 8.24 14.36
C THR A 210 -15.46 7.04 14.30
N GLY A 211 -15.33 6.33 15.35
CA GLY A 211 -14.60 5.06 15.33
C GLY A 211 -15.35 4.00 16.11
N PRO A 212 -15.02 2.72 16.00
CA PRO A 212 -15.56 1.70 16.86
C PRO A 212 -15.39 2.13 18.32
N THR A 213 -16.40 1.85 19.14
CA THR A 213 -16.38 2.22 20.56
C THR A 213 -15.11 1.69 21.24
N PHE A 214 -14.69 2.36 22.30
CA PHE A 214 -13.50 1.97 23.08
C PHE A 214 -13.50 0.48 23.46
N VAL A 215 -14.66 -0.09 23.74
CA VAL A 215 -14.84 -1.52 24.04
C VAL A 215 -14.47 -2.41 22.84
N GLN A 216 -14.89 -2.06 21.64
CA GLN A 216 -14.51 -2.79 20.42
C GLN A 216 -13.01 -2.66 20.12
N ARG A 217 -12.39 -1.54 20.51
CA ARG A 217 -10.95 -1.32 20.37
C ARG A 217 -10.12 -2.18 21.33
N ILE A 218 -10.58 -2.34 22.57
CA ILE A 218 -9.93 -3.23 23.57
C ILE A 218 -10.08 -4.69 23.18
N GLN A 219 -11.25 -5.12 22.72
CA GLN A 219 -11.45 -6.50 22.25
C GLN A 219 -10.50 -6.87 21.09
N PHE A 220 -10.17 -5.89 20.22
CA PHE A 220 -9.17 -6.08 19.17
C PHE A 220 -7.75 -6.23 19.71
N LEU A 221 -7.43 -5.60 20.84
CA LEU A 221 -6.10 -5.67 21.48
C LEU A 221 -5.95 -6.95 22.32
N THR A 222 -7.03 -7.40 22.97
CA THR A 222 -7.04 -8.59 23.85
C THR A 222 -7.21 -9.91 23.09
N ALA A 223 -7.77 -9.91 21.89
CA ALA A 223 -7.83 -11.10 21.02
C ALA A 223 -6.45 -11.50 20.43
N ARG A 224 -5.38 -10.79 20.84
CA ARG A 224 -4.00 -10.99 20.36
C ARG A 224 -3.01 -11.41 21.44
N ALA A 225 -3.48 -11.71 22.67
CA ALA A 225 -2.66 -12.20 23.77
C ALA A 225 -2.63 -13.73 23.81
#